data_d448070b62b26689ce6a8f3ec914687a
#
_entry.id   d448070b62b26689ce6a8f3ec914687a
#
_cell.length_a   1.000
_cell.length_b   1.000
_cell.length_c   1.000
_cell.angle_alpha   90.00
_cell.angle_beta   90.00
_cell.angle_gamma   90.00
#
_symmetry.space_group_name_H-M   'P 1'
#
loop_
_entity.id
_entity.type
_entity.pdbx_description
1 polymer ?
#
loop_
_entity_poly.entity_id
_entity_poly.type
_entity_poly.pdbx_seq_one_letter_code
_entity_poly.pdbx_strand_id
1 'polypeptide(L)'
;GYTDTNSNEVALEAVTGQVCTTTGCTPQTVPAELVPLRTARDQYGGDLVSIVRPFQAPQHQGCGIAWLLGGGGFTIDSTDEPFGYSVISDGSDVDETDGRSYFCREETLAHELGHNMGQQHNVEDSGGDAGTHTYSYGYREATTTGFYTVMAYRLANSSQFSINHFGNPSVNYASTGRPTGSATADNARSLNLSMPLVAQFRNAVVPFGSKAHNDLTGDGTSDLVWFNTTSFQFAYWMMNNASTLSTGAFGVPSQFRIVATADLDGDGRSDLIWRDINSNTYYYWRSRGDGQFDTGLISGVPTGWLIERTTDLNGDGRDDIIWRNTSAGLYATWYMNGVATIGQTAVFAVPSSYSIVATGDLDGDGRGDIVWTNPSISQVYAWRSRGDGTWDYLSLGGYGAGWNIVDAADISGDGRSDLIWENTSLGLFAHWFMNGATTTSAGAFSMGAAGRVVTAGDFNADGRADVVIRTGTAVALWRSQGTGAYDAPAALGGVPADWIIIR
;
A
#
# COMPACT_ATOMS: atom_id res chain seq x y z
N GLY A 1 8.53 -25.34 24.80
CA GLY A 1 8.50 -24.89 23.41
C GLY A 1 7.06 -24.65 22.96
N TYR A 2 6.88 -23.96 21.89
CA TYR A 2 5.58 -23.73 21.25
C TYR A 2 5.24 -24.93 20.34
N THR A 3 3.96 -25.30 20.31
CA THR A 3 3.40 -26.24 19.32
C THR A 3 2.03 -25.76 18.90
N ASP A 4 1.57 -26.15 17.70
CA ASP A 4 0.24 -25.77 17.19
C ASP A 4 -0.93 -26.34 18.03
N THR A 5 -0.66 -27.26 18.95
CA THR A 5 -1.64 -27.83 19.89
C THR A 5 -1.79 -27.04 21.18
N ASN A 6 -1.00 -25.98 21.42
CA ASN A 6 -1.19 -25.12 22.57
C ASN A 6 -2.54 -24.40 22.50
N SER A 7 -3.18 -24.16 23.65
CA SER A 7 -4.37 -23.31 23.69
C SER A 7 -4.07 -21.91 23.11
N ASN A 8 -5.11 -21.21 22.67
CA ASN A 8 -4.95 -19.86 22.14
C ASN A 8 -4.29 -18.92 23.15
N GLU A 9 -4.68 -19.01 24.44
CA GLU A 9 -4.10 -18.21 25.52
C GLU A 9 -2.60 -18.47 25.68
N VAL A 10 -2.18 -19.73 25.78
CA VAL A 10 -0.76 -20.11 25.89
C VAL A 10 0.03 -19.63 24.67
N ALA A 11 -0.56 -19.73 23.48
CA ALA A 11 0.10 -19.28 22.25
C ALA A 11 0.24 -17.74 22.20
N LEU A 12 -0.80 -17.00 22.62
CA LEU A 12 -0.76 -15.54 22.70
C LEU A 12 0.27 -15.04 23.70
N GLU A 13 0.28 -15.60 24.90
CA GLU A 13 1.28 -15.28 25.92
C GLU A 13 2.70 -15.61 25.45
N ALA A 14 2.88 -16.76 24.80
CA ALA A 14 4.18 -17.18 24.27
C ALA A 14 4.73 -16.23 23.22
N VAL A 15 3.91 -15.81 22.24
CA VAL A 15 4.37 -14.86 21.21
C VAL A 15 4.56 -13.45 21.75
N THR A 16 3.75 -13.04 22.73
CA THR A 16 3.90 -11.76 23.42
C THR A 16 5.15 -11.73 24.30
N GLY A 17 5.57 -12.90 24.84
CA GLY A 17 6.64 -12.99 25.83
C GLY A 17 6.21 -12.47 27.20
N GLN A 18 4.92 -12.55 27.51
CA GLN A 18 4.31 -12.11 28.75
C GLN A 18 3.30 -13.17 29.22
N VAL A 19 3.24 -13.42 30.51
CA VAL A 19 2.13 -14.12 31.16
C VAL A 19 1.34 -13.10 31.97
N CYS A 20 0.06 -12.98 31.67
CA CYS A 20 -0.79 -11.97 32.29
C CYS A 20 -1.83 -12.60 33.21
N THR A 21 -2.04 -12.02 34.38
CA THR A 21 -3.04 -12.37 35.38
C THR A 21 -3.88 -11.15 35.73
N THR A 22 -4.88 -11.31 36.55
CA THR A 22 -5.70 -10.20 37.06
C THR A 22 -4.89 -9.17 37.88
N THR A 23 -3.67 -9.52 38.29
CA THR A 23 -2.77 -8.64 39.10
C THR A 23 -1.66 -7.99 38.29
N GLY A 24 -1.55 -8.30 36.98
CA GLY A 24 -0.56 -7.75 36.04
C GLY A 24 0.15 -8.79 35.22
N CYS A 25 1.03 -8.33 34.33
CA CYS A 25 1.80 -9.16 33.42
C CYS A 25 3.25 -9.33 33.91
N THR A 26 3.82 -10.50 33.69
CA THR A 26 5.21 -10.84 34.00
C THR A 26 5.91 -11.37 32.74
N PRO A 27 7.16 -10.93 32.46
CA PRO A 27 7.91 -11.40 31.33
C PRO A 27 8.16 -12.93 31.35
N GLN A 28 8.06 -13.57 30.20
CA GLN A 28 8.48 -14.95 29.99
C GLN A 28 9.41 -15.07 28.78
N THR A 29 10.17 -16.17 28.74
CA THR A 29 11.03 -16.44 27.58
C THR A 29 10.17 -16.84 26.37
N VAL A 30 10.35 -16.12 25.26
CA VAL A 30 9.71 -16.47 23.99
C VAL A 30 10.28 -17.78 23.48
N PRO A 31 9.45 -18.78 23.14
CA PRO A 31 9.91 -20.02 22.52
C PRO A 31 10.70 -19.79 21.22
N ALA A 32 11.73 -20.60 20.99
CA ALA A 32 12.62 -20.44 19.83
C ALA A 32 11.86 -20.46 18.48
N GLU A 33 10.77 -21.21 18.43
CA GLU A 33 9.88 -21.34 17.25
C GLU A 33 9.16 -20.02 16.90
N LEU A 34 8.94 -19.13 17.88
CA LEU A 34 8.25 -17.85 17.72
C LEU A 34 9.21 -16.64 17.63
N VAL A 35 10.50 -16.83 17.91
CA VAL A 35 11.52 -15.78 17.81
C VAL A 35 11.59 -15.18 16.38
N PRO A 36 11.56 -15.98 15.29
CA PRO A 36 11.60 -15.42 13.95
C PRO A 36 10.44 -14.49 13.65
N LEU A 37 9.24 -14.75 14.17
CA LEU A 37 8.06 -13.90 13.99
C LEU A 37 8.26 -12.52 14.66
N ARG A 38 8.82 -12.50 15.86
CA ARG A 38 9.13 -11.24 16.56
C ARG A 38 10.25 -10.49 15.86
N THR A 39 11.28 -11.20 15.41
CA THR A 39 12.37 -10.61 14.61
C THR A 39 11.82 -9.98 13.32
N ALA A 40 10.91 -10.65 12.64
CA ALA A 40 10.26 -10.11 11.45
C ALA A 40 9.42 -8.85 11.80
N ARG A 41 8.68 -8.86 12.92
CA ARG A 41 7.97 -7.66 13.39
C ARG A 41 8.90 -6.46 13.55
N ASP A 42 10.08 -6.68 14.18
CA ASP A 42 11.08 -5.63 14.38
C ASP A 42 11.74 -5.22 13.06
N GLN A 43 12.04 -6.20 12.19
CA GLN A 43 12.69 -5.97 10.91
C GLN A 43 11.82 -5.18 9.93
N TYR A 44 10.53 -5.45 9.93
CA TYR A 44 9.58 -4.83 8.98
C TYR A 44 8.77 -3.67 9.61
N GLY A 45 8.98 -3.37 10.88
CA GLY A 45 8.21 -2.33 11.57
C GLY A 45 6.73 -2.63 11.71
N GLY A 46 6.36 -3.92 11.81
CA GLY A 46 4.96 -4.32 11.89
C GLY A 46 4.31 -3.93 13.23
N ASP A 47 3.23 -3.17 13.20
CA ASP A 47 2.51 -2.76 14.41
C ASP A 47 1.81 -3.93 15.09
N LEU A 48 1.12 -4.76 14.30
CA LEU A 48 0.38 -5.92 14.75
C LEU A 48 0.91 -7.20 14.11
N VAL A 49 0.84 -8.31 14.84
CA VAL A 49 1.27 -9.63 14.36
C VAL A 49 0.24 -10.68 14.74
N SER A 50 -0.18 -11.50 13.77
CA SER A 50 -1.10 -12.61 13.99
C SER A 50 -0.44 -13.95 13.69
N ILE A 51 -0.57 -14.91 14.61
CA ILE A 51 -0.29 -16.31 14.33
C ILE A 51 -1.55 -16.91 13.69
N VAL A 52 -1.43 -17.50 12.50
CA VAL A 52 -2.51 -18.27 11.88
C VAL A 52 -2.11 -19.74 11.87
N ARG A 53 -3.00 -20.60 12.36
CA ARG A 53 -2.72 -22.05 12.50
C ARG A 53 -3.98 -22.88 12.22
N PRO A 54 -3.84 -24.17 11.81
CA PRO A 54 -4.98 -25.06 11.65
C PRO A 54 -5.75 -25.21 12.97
N PHE A 55 -7.09 -25.13 12.92
CA PHE A 55 -7.92 -25.31 14.11
C PHE A 55 -7.82 -26.72 14.66
N GLN A 56 -7.71 -26.85 15.99
CA GLN A 56 -7.69 -28.12 16.71
C GLN A 56 -8.64 -28.07 17.92
N ALA A 57 -9.66 -28.90 17.91
CA ALA A 57 -10.66 -29.02 18.97
C ALA A 57 -10.35 -30.25 19.86
N PRO A 58 -10.44 -30.14 21.19
CA PRO A 58 -10.80 -28.97 21.99
C PRO A 58 -9.59 -28.09 22.39
N GLN A 59 -8.38 -28.38 21.91
CA GLN A 59 -7.13 -27.85 22.42
C GLN A 59 -7.06 -26.31 22.33
N HIS A 60 -7.55 -25.73 21.23
CA HIS A 60 -7.47 -24.27 21.02
C HIS A 60 -8.46 -23.46 21.85
N GLN A 61 -9.53 -24.10 22.37
CA GLN A 61 -10.54 -23.46 23.23
C GLN A 61 -11.31 -22.31 22.54
N GLY A 62 -11.28 -22.22 21.20
CA GLY A 62 -11.92 -21.20 20.40
C GLY A 62 -11.17 -20.93 19.10
N CYS A 63 -11.69 -20.05 18.26
CA CYS A 63 -11.15 -19.76 16.96
C CYS A 63 -10.03 -18.71 16.98
N GLY A 64 -9.96 -17.87 18.02
CA GLY A 64 -8.94 -16.85 18.14
C GLY A 64 -8.86 -16.26 19.52
N ILE A 65 -7.84 -15.44 19.73
CA ILE A 65 -7.62 -14.61 20.90
C ILE A 65 -6.68 -13.46 20.55
N ALA A 66 -6.93 -12.31 21.12
CA ALA A 66 -6.04 -11.14 21.02
C ALA A 66 -6.03 -10.35 22.32
N TRP A 67 -5.01 -9.53 22.51
CA TRP A 67 -5.03 -8.53 23.56
C TRP A 67 -6.03 -7.43 23.22
N LEU A 68 -6.88 -7.06 24.18
CA LEU A 68 -7.75 -5.89 24.08
C LEU A 68 -6.97 -4.64 24.47
N LEU A 69 -6.44 -3.92 23.45
CA LEU A 69 -5.68 -2.70 23.72
C LEU A 69 -6.61 -1.55 24.08
N GLY A 70 -6.20 -0.70 25.00
CA GLY A 70 -7.03 0.41 25.52
C GLY A 70 -8.30 -0.06 26.22
N GLY A 71 -8.39 -1.30 26.67
CA GLY A 71 -9.57 -1.85 27.37
C GLY A 71 -9.94 -1.06 28.62
N GLY A 72 -11.25 -1.01 28.96
CA GLY A 72 -11.76 -0.22 30.07
C GLY A 72 -11.95 1.27 29.77
N GLY A 73 -11.96 1.67 28.49
CA GLY A 73 -12.14 3.06 28.06
C GLY A 73 -10.85 3.90 28.08
N PHE A 74 -9.69 3.24 28.12
CA PHE A 74 -8.39 3.93 28.04
C PHE A 74 -8.02 4.16 26.57
N THR A 75 -7.36 5.28 26.30
CA THR A 75 -6.80 5.56 24.97
C THR A 75 -5.60 4.65 24.73
N ILE A 76 -5.55 4.04 23.53
CA ILE A 76 -4.37 3.28 23.10
C ILE A 76 -3.17 4.22 22.98
N ASP A 77 -2.02 3.78 23.50
CA ASP A 77 -0.76 4.52 23.43
C ASP A 77 0.45 3.57 23.25
N SER A 78 1.66 4.13 23.28
CA SER A 78 2.90 3.37 23.08
C SER A 78 3.16 2.28 24.14
N THR A 79 2.47 2.28 25.26
CA THR A 79 2.59 1.22 26.29
C THR A 79 1.81 -0.05 25.89
N ASP A 80 0.90 0.05 24.94
CA ASP A 80 0.17 -1.07 24.37
C ASP A 80 0.98 -1.80 23.26
N GLU A 81 2.02 -1.16 22.70
CA GLU A 81 2.85 -1.71 21.61
C GLU A 81 3.35 -3.14 21.88
N PRO A 82 3.86 -3.50 23.08
CA PRO A 82 4.32 -4.86 23.35
C PRO A 82 3.25 -5.94 23.27
N PHE A 83 1.97 -5.56 23.26
CA PHE A 83 0.80 -6.44 23.24
C PHE A 83 0.10 -6.49 21.87
N GLY A 84 0.66 -5.93 20.80
CA GLY A 84 0.14 -5.97 19.45
C GLY A 84 0.19 -7.35 18.79
N TYR A 85 -0.34 -8.38 19.45
CA TYR A 85 -0.34 -9.77 18.99
C TYR A 85 -1.74 -10.39 19.05
N SER A 86 -1.99 -11.31 18.11
CA SER A 86 -3.19 -12.17 18.10
C SER A 86 -2.86 -13.58 17.63
N VAL A 87 -3.73 -14.53 17.94
CA VAL A 87 -3.66 -15.91 17.50
C VAL A 87 -5.00 -16.29 16.87
N ILE A 88 -4.96 -16.83 15.68
CA ILE A 88 -6.12 -17.23 14.89
C ILE A 88 -6.00 -18.71 14.54
N SER A 89 -7.06 -19.44 14.74
CA SER A 89 -7.21 -20.83 14.27
C SER A 89 -8.13 -20.82 13.05
N ASP A 90 -7.73 -21.49 11.98
CA ASP A 90 -8.45 -21.55 10.71
C ASP A 90 -8.86 -22.98 10.37
N GLY A 91 -9.96 -23.14 9.64
CA GLY A 91 -10.50 -24.41 9.20
C GLY A 91 -11.49 -25.02 10.20
N SER A 92 -11.58 -26.35 10.18
CA SER A 92 -12.51 -27.13 11.00
C SER A 92 -11.86 -28.37 11.58
N ASP A 93 -12.35 -28.80 12.74
CA ASP A 93 -11.92 -30.04 13.39
C ASP A 93 -13.09 -30.72 14.10
N VAL A 94 -12.92 -31.98 14.43
CA VAL A 94 -13.88 -32.78 15.22
C VAL A 94 -13.33 -32.91 16.63
N ASP A 95 -14.08 -32.39 17.60
CA ASP A 95 -13.75 -32.58 19.01
C ASP A 95 -13.97 -34.06 19.38
N GLU A 96 -12.85 -34.75 19.66
CA GLU A 96 -12.89 -36.17 20.01
C GLU A 96 -13.59 -36.46 21.35
N THR A 97 -13.80 -35.43 22.18
CA THR A 97 -14.46 -35.59 23.50
C THR A 97 -15.97 -35.61 23.41
N ASP A 98 -16.58 -34.90 22.46
CA ASP A 98 -18.04 -34.80 22.28
C ASP A 98 -18.52 -35.28 20.90
N GLY A 99 -17.59 -35.55 19.98
CA GLY A 99 -17.85 -36.02 18.62
C GLY A 99 -18.47 -34.98 17.68
N ARG A 100 -18.44 -33.69 18.03
CA ARG A 100 -19.00 -32.63 17.24
C ARG A 100 -17.95 -31.97 16.34
N SER A 101 -18.38 -31.58 15.14
CA SER A 101 -17.58 -30.74 14.26
C SER A 101 -17.71 -29.27 14.63
N TYR A 102 -16.57 -28.63 14.77
CA TYR A 102 -16.45 -27.18 14.98
C TYR A 102 -15.71 -26.57 13.80
N PHE A 103 -15.97 -25.33 13.47
CA PHE A 103 -15.27 -24.60 12.42
C PHE A 103 -15.04 -23.14 12.82
N CYS A 104 -13.94 -22.58 12.38
CA CYS A 104 -13.61 -21.19 12.55
C CYS A 104 -14.09 -20.38 11.36
N ARG A 105 -14.61 -19.20 11.60
CA ARG A 105 -15.22 -18.36 10.60
C ARG A 105 -14.16 -17.49 9.91
N GLU A 106 -14.48 -17.09 8.69
CA GLU A 106 -13.64 -16.20 7.89
C GLU A 106 -13.36 -14.86 8.59
N GLU A 107 -14.34 -14.33 9.33
CA GLU A 107 -14.21 -13.09 10.08
C GLU A 107 -13.33 -13.15 11.34
N THR A 108 -12.81 -14.33 11.73
CA THR A 108 -12.03 -14.48 12.97
C THR A 108 -10.79 -13.58 12.97
N LEU A 109 -10.04 -13.49 11.87
CA LEU A 109 -8.89 -12.58 11.78
C LEU A 109 -9.30 -11.13 12.03
N ALA A 110 -10.37 -10.65 11.37
CA ALA A 110 -10.86 -9.30 11.55
C ALA A 110 -11.37 -9.05 12.98
N HIS A 111 -11.93 -10.06 13.64
CA HIS A 111 -12.35 -10.01 15.03
C HIS A 111 -11.18 -9.81 15.98
N GLU A 112 -10.13 -10.63 15.84
CA GLU A 112 -8.96 -10.55 16.72
C GLU A 112 -8.14 -9.27 16.50
N LEU A 113 -7.97 -8.84 15.24
CA LEU A 113 -7.40 -7.53 14.94
C LEU A 113 -8.25 -6.38 15.51
N GLY A 114 -9.58 -6.55 15.53
CA GLY A 114 -10.49 -5.60 16.18
C GLY A 114 -10.13 -5.39 17.65
N HIS A 115 -9.83 -6.46 18.41
CA HIS A 115 -9.36 -6.34 19.80
C HIS A 115 -8.02 -5.60 19.88
N ASN A 116 -7.06 -5.90 19.04
CA ASN A 116 -5.78 -5.17 18.99
C ASN A 116 -5.97 -3.69 18.60
N MET A 117 -7.10 -3.32 18.01
CA MET A 117 -7.48 -1.94 17.71
C MET A 117 -8.50 -1.38 18.70
N GLY A 118 -8.62 -1.97 19.89
CA GLY A 118 -9.43 -1.47 21.00
C GLY A 118 -10.92 -1.72 20.88
N GLN A 119 -11.35 -2.65 20.04
CA GLN A 119 -12.77 -2.99 19.89
C GLN A 119 -13.17 -4.13 20.80
N GLN A 120 -14.33 -4.02 21.46
CA GLN A 120 -14.86 -5.00 22.40
C GLN A 120 -16.05 -5.78 21.78
N HIS A 121 -16.36 -6.93 22.35
CA HIS A 121 -17.58 -7.68 22.04
C HIS A 121 -18.83 -6.82 22.21
N ASN A 122 -20.00 -7.33 21.86
CA ASN A 122 -21.25 -6.62 22.18
C ASN A 122 -21.43 -6.45 23.70
N VAL A 123 -22.15 -5.41 24.10
CA VAL A 123 -22.26 -4.97 25.50
C VAL A 123 -22.67 -6.09 26.45
N GLU A 124 -23.59 -6.97 26.03
CA GLU A 124 -24.11 -8.06 26.88
C GLU A 124 -23.08 -9.16 27.14
N ASP A 125 -22.16 -9.40 26.17
CA ASP A 125 -21.16 -10.47 26.29
C ASP A 125 -19.82 -9.97 26.84
N SER A 126 -19.62 -8.65 26.85
CA SER A 126 -18.44 -8.00 27.47
C SER A 126 -18.59 -7.75 28.96
N GLY A 127 -19.75 -8.01 29.57
CA GLY A 127 -20.04 -7.64 30.94
C GLY A 127 -20.19 -6.12 31.17
N GLY A 128 -20.23 -5.35 30.09
CA GLY A 128 -20.28 -3.87 30.11
C GLY A 128 -18.90 -3.20 30.12
N ASP A 129 -17.81 -3.98 30.10
CA ASP A 129 -16.45 -3.43 29.97
C ASP A 129 -16.24 -2.91 28.56
N ALA A 130 -15.90 -1.64 28.44
CA ALA A 130 -15.65 -1.02 27.12
C ALA A 130 -14.27 -1.40 26.55
N GLY A 131 -14.14 -1.31 25.24
CA GLY A 131 -12.84 -1.22 24.58
C GLY A 131 -12.21 0.17 24.79
N THR A 132 -11.50 0.69 23.82
CA THR A 132 -10.82 1.99 23.91
C THR A 132 -11.77 3.20 24.02
N HIS A 133 -13.05 3.03 23.61
CA HIS A 133 -14.10 4.05 23.73
C HIS A 133 -15.38 3.44 24.31
N THR A 134 -16.20 4.26 24.94
CA THR A 134 -17.49 3.83 25.54
C THR A 134 -18.54 3.32 24.51
N TYR A 135 -18.21 3.38 23.23
CA TYR A 135 -19.03 2.90 22.11
C TYR A 135 -18.28 1.90 21.21
N SER A 136 -17.10 1.39 21.62
CA SER A 136 -16.27 0.42 20.87
C SER A 136 -16.85 -1.00 20.90
N TYR A 137 -18.14 -1.16 20.92
CA TYR A 137 -18.77 -2.47 20.99
C TYR A 137 -19.21 -2.99 19.63
N GLY A 138 -19.17 -4.31 19.47
CA GLY A 138 -19.86 -4.99 18.40
C GLY A 138 -21.38 -4.82 18.50
N TYR A 139 -22.05 -4.85 17.36
CA TYR A 139 -23.50 -4.71 17.29
C TYR A 139 -24.18 -6.07 17.12
N ARG A 140 -25.17 -6.34 17.95
CA ARG A 140 -26.06 -7.50 17.84
C ARG A 140 -27.50 -7.04 17.94
N GLU A 141 -28.34 -7.53 17.02
CA GLU A 141 -29.79 -7.31 17.13
C GLU A 141 -30.38 -8.09 18.30
N ALA A 142 -31.39 -7.51 18.98
CA ALA A 142 -32.04 -8.17 20.09
C ALA A 142 -32.99 -9.33 19.68
N THR A 143 -33.26 -9.45 18.38
CA THR A 143 -34.19 -10.47 17.86
C THR A 143 -33.49 -11.80 17.63
N THR A 144 -34.16 -12.91 17.88
CA THR A 144 -33.61 -14.27 17.71
C THR A 144 -33.35 -14.67 16.26
N THR A 145 -33.83 -13.89 15.28
CA THR A 145 -33.68 -14.13 13.83
C THR A 145 -32.91 -13.03 13.12
N GLY A 146 -32.29 -12.14 13.87
CA GLY A 146 -31.55 -11.00 13.35
C GLY A 146 -30.09 -11.34 12.92
N PHE A 147 -29.25 -10.32 12.90
CA PHE A 147 -27.83 -10.46 12.61
C PHE A 147 -26.95 -9.90 13.74
N TYR A 148 -25.65 -10.22 13.65
CA TYR A 148 -24.61 -9.65 14.49
C TYR A 148 -23.36 -9.38 13.65
N THR A 149 -22.57 -8.36 14.07
CA THR A 149 -21.40 -7.88 13.36
C THR A 149 -20.12 -8.57 13.82
N VAL A 150 -18.98 -8.31 13.18
CA VAL A 150 -17.68 -8.97 13.37
C VAL A 150 -17.30 -9.08 14.85
N MET A 151 -17.42 -7.99 15.63
CA MET A 151 -17.06 -7.98 17.06
C MET A 151 -18.14 -8.53 18.00
N ALA A 152 -19.29 -8.99 17.49
CA ALA A 152 -20.38 -9.46 18.34
C ALA A 152 -20.54 -10.98 18.29
N TYR A 153 -21.07 -11.55 19.36
CA TYR A 153 -21.46 -12.95 19.40
C TYR A 153 -22.93 -13.16 19.11
N ARG A 154 -23.24 -14.33 18.59
CA ARG A 154 -24.64 -14.75 18.36
C ARG A 154 -25.39 -14.87 19.68
N LEU A 155 -26.62 -14.38 19.74
CA LEU A 155 -27.49 -14.60 20.86
C LEU A 155 -27.71 -16.11 21.09
N ALA A 156 -27.56 -16.58 22.32
CA ALA A 156 -27.75 -17.98 22.66
C ALA A 156 -29.14 -18.48 22.25
N ASN A 157 -29.22 -19.70 21.74
CA ASN A 157 -30.45 -20.34 21.28
C ASN A 157 -31.23 -19.55 20.20
N SER A 158 -30.49 -18.79 19.36
CA SER A 158 -31.07 -18.02 18.27
C SER A 158 -30.64 -18.58 16.90
N SER A 159 -31.35 -18.16 15.85
CA SER A 159 -30.99 -18.35 14.45
C SER A 159 -30.36 -17.11 13.83
N GLN A 160 -29.75 -16.23 14.64
CA GLN A 160 -29.00 -15.09 14.15
C GLN A 160 -27.83 -15.53 13.26
N PHE A 161 -27.49 -14.72 12.28
CA PHE A 161 -26.34 -14.93 11.38
C PHE A 161 -25.34 -13.78 11.49
N SER A 162 -24.08 -14.09 11.23
CA SER A 162 -23.01 -13.07 11.17
C SER A 162 -23.10 -12.28 9.87
N ILE A 163 -22.64 -11.05 9.92
CA ILE A 163 -22.37 -10.22 8.74
C ILE A 163 -20.95 -9.68 8.80
N ASN A 164 -20.28 -9.63 7.64
CA ASN A 164 -18.88 -9.16 7.52
C ASN A 164 -18.81 -7.62 7.57
N HIS A 165 -19.30 -7.04 8.68
CA HIS A 165 -19.31 -5.60 8.96
C HIS A 165 -18.88 -5.37 10.40
N PHE A 166 -18.09 -4.33 10.63
CA PHE A 166 -17.98 -3.74 11.96
C PHE A 166 -19.23 -2.93 12.27
N GLY A 167 -19.57 -2.81 13.56
CA GLY A 167 -20.71 -2.00 13.99
C GLY A 167 -20.63 -0.57 13.46
N ASN A 168 -21.64 -0.13 12.70
CA ASN A 168 -21.71 1.21 12.11
C ASN A 168 -23.17 1.68 11.98
N PRO A 169 -23.59 2.65 12.79
CA PRO A 169 -24.98 3.14 12.75
C PRO A 169 -25.35 3.87 11.46
N SER A 170 -24.35 4.30 10.67
CA SER A 170 -24.58 5.01 9.40
C SER A 170 -24.67 4.08 8.19
N VAL A 171 -24.42 2.78 8.36
CA VAL A 171 -24.45 1.78 7.28
C VAL A 171 -25.59 0.80 7.54
N ASN A 172 -26.47 0.62 6.56
CA ASN A 172 -27.53 -0.38 6.60
C ASN A 172 -27.06 -1.67 5.91
N TYR A 173 -27.34 -2.82 6.54
CA TYR A 173 -27.13 -4.11 5.90
C TYR A 173 -28.09 -4.28 4.73
N ALA A 174 -27.57 -4.45 3.53
CA ALA A 174 -28.32 -4.39 2.27
C ALA A 174 -29.51 -5.35 2.23
N SER A 175 -29.37 -6.59 2.76
CA SER A 175 -30.44 -7.60 2.73
C SER A 175 -31.63 -7.27 3.62
N THR A 176 -31.46 -6.42 4.64
CA THR A 176 -32.51 -6.11 5.61
C THR A 176 -32.92 -4.64 5.65
N GLY A 177 -32.07 -3.76 5.11
CA GLY A 177 -32.22 -2.30 5.20
C GLY A 177 -32.07 -1.74 6.62
N ARG A 178 -31.56 -2.55 7.60
CA ARG A 178 -31.40 -2.16 9.00
C ARG A 178 -29.97 -1.71 9.29
N PRO A 179 -29.76 -0.73 10.20
CA PRO A 179 -28.43 -0.27 10.59
C PRO A 179 -27.57 -1.40 11.15
N THR A 180 -26.29 -1.39 10.82
CA THR A 180 -25.31 -2.37 11.32
C THR A 180 -24.67 -1.96 12.65
N GLY A 181 -25.18 -0.91 13.29
CA GLY A 181 -24.69 -0.39 14.56
C GLY A 181 -25.72 0.46 15.29
N SER A 182 -25.31 1.01 16.42
CA SER A 182 -26.10 1.93 17.24
C SER A 182 -25.20 3.01 17.84
N ALA A 183 -25.77 3.99 18.54
CA ALA A 183 -24.98 5.02 19.22
C ALA A 183 -24.00 4.47 20.28
N THR A 184 -24.25 3.28 20.79
CA THR A 184 -23.41 2.59 21.80
C THR A 184 -22.64 1.41 21.22
N ALA A 185 -22.84 1.06 19.97
CA ALA A 185 -22.13 -0.01 19.26
C ALA A 185 -21.71 0.52 17.89
N ASP A 186 -20.61 1.28 17.86
CA ASP A 186 -20.07 2.00 16.71
C ASP A 186 -18.58 1.76 16.59
N ASN A 187 -18.24 0.52 16.20
CA ASN A 187 -16.84 0.14 15.96
C ASN A 187 -16.21 1.00 14.86
N ALA A 188 -16.95 1.35 13.82
CA ALA A 188 -16.41 2.14 12.70
C ALA A 188 -15.91 3.50 13.16
N ARG A 189 -16.66 4.21 13.99
CA ARG A 189 -16.22 5.46 14.60
C ARG A 189 -15.01 5.25 15.52
N SER A 190 -15.01 4.18 16.30
CA SER A 190 -13.91 3.86 17.22
C SER A 190 -12.63 3.54 16.47
N LEU A 191 -12.70 2.70 15.44
CA LEU A 191 -11.57 2.31 14.59
C LEU A 191 -10.95 3.52 13.89
N ASN A 192 -11.73 4.44 13.36
CA ASN A 192 -11.22 5.67 12.75
C ASN A 192 -10.37 6.52 13.70
N LEU A 193 -10.54 6.38 15.01
CA LEU A 193 -9.75 7.08 16.02
C LEU A 193 -8.59 6.23 16.57
N SER A 194 -8.76 4.90 16.68
CA SER A 194 -7.77 4.01 17.29
C SER A 194 -6.75 3.45 16.30
N MET A 195 -7.13 3.19 15.05
CA MET A 195 -6.19 2.69 14.03
C MET A 195 -4.98 3.61 13.81
N PRO A 196 -5.12 4.95 13.71
CA PRO A 196 -3.97 5.84 13.59
C PRO A 196 -3.03 5.81 14.80
N LEU A 197 -3.52 5.44 16.00
CA LEU A 197 -2.69 5.29 17.20
C LEU A 197 -1.91 3.98 17.16
N VAL A 198 -2.57 2.88 16.76
CA VAL A 198 -1.91 1.58 16.56
C VAL A 198 -0.84 1.66 15.47
N ALA A 199 -1.12 2.37 14.37
CA ALA A 199 -0.17 2.60 13.29
C ALA A 199 1.08 3.42 13.68
N GLN A 200 1.16 3.89 14.91
CA GLN A 200 2.31 4.59 15.46
C GLN A 200 3.10 3.74 16.48
N PHE A 201 2.74 2.48 16.68
CA PHE A 201 3.48 1.61 17.61
C PHE A 201 4.92 1.42 17.17
N ARG A 202 5.16 1.34 15.86
CA ARG A 202 6.48 1.18 15.28
C ARG A 202 6.67 2.12 14.11
N ASN A 203 7.88 2.63 13.97
CA ASN A 203 8.23 3.27 12.70
C ASN A 203 8.23 2.20 11.61
N ALA A 204 7.58 2.47 10.49
CA ALA A 204 7.68 1.61 9.32
C ALA A 204 9.16 1.47 8.92
N VAL A 205 9.68 0.26 8.98
CA VAL A 205 11.06 -0.07 8.54
C VAL A 205 11.05 -0.49 7.08
N VAL A 206 9.94 -1.07 6.65
CA VAL A 206 9.61 -1.23 5.24
C VAL A 206 8.43 -0.31 5.00
N PRO A 207 8.55 0.68 4.13
CA PRO A 207 7.46 1.57 3.83
C PRO A 207 6.24 0.77 3.41
N PHE A 208 5.10 1.01 4.04
CA PHE A 208 3.82 0.64 3.46
C PHE A 208 3.76 1.40 2.14
N GLY A 209 4.01 0.67 1.04
CA GLY A 209 3.75 1.18 -0.28
C GLY A 209 4.81 2.07 -0.93
N SER A 210 6.13 1.84 -0.77
CA SER A 210 6.90 1.94 -1.99
C SER A 210 6.51 0.70 -2.82
N LYS A 211 5.32 0.76 -3.44
CA LYS A 211 5.01 -0.18 -4.52
C LYS A 211 6.22 -0.13 -5.43
N ALA A 212 6.87 -1.27 -5.64
CA ALA A 212 7.97 -1.31 -6.57
C ALA A 212 7.44 -0.75 -7.90
N HIS A 213 7.98 0.36 -8.34
CA HIS A 213 7.51 1.03 -9.54
C HIS A 213 7.68 0.08 -10.73
N ASN A 214 6.64 -0.15 -11.52
CA ASN A 214 6.63 -1.14 -12.61
C ASN A 214 6.79 -2.62 -12.17
N ASP A 215 6.37 -3.01 -10.97
CA ASP A 215 6.32 -4.42 -10.57
C ASP A 215 5.16 -5.14 -11.30
N LEU A 216 5.46 -5.80 -12.41
CA LEU A 216 4.47 -6.55 -13.18
C LEU A 216 4.13 -7.91 -12.56
N THR A 217 5.00 -8.41 -11.67
CA THR A 217 4.89 -9.74 -11.07
C THR A 217 4.20 -9.76 -9.73
N GLY A 218 4.26 -8.66 -8.97
CA GLY A 218 3.80 -8.56 -7.59
C GLY A 218 4.78 -9.20 -6.59
N ASP A 219 6.05 -9.34 -6.96
CA ASP A 219 7.07 -9.96 -6.11
C ASP A 219 7.85 -8.93 -5.27
N GLY A 220 7.48 -7.65 -5.36
CA GLY A 220 8.12 -6.55 -4.66
C GLY A 220 9.37 -6.01 -5.36
N THR A 221 9.71 -6.50 -6.55
CA THR A 221 10.80 -5.97 -7.36
C THR A 221 10.29 -5.22 -8.58
N SER A 222 10.93 -4.09 -8.91
CA SER A 222 10.61 -3.32 -10.11
C SER A 222 11.04 -4.06 -11.37
N ASP A 223 10.22 -4.01 -12.40
CA ASP A 223 10.45 -4.56 -13.71
C ASP A 223 10.75 -3.46 -14.74
N LEU A 224 11.28 -3.83 -15.90
CA LEU A 224 11.55 -2.90 -16.99
C LEU A 224 10.54 -3.09 -18.12
N VAL A 225 9.79 -2.05 -18.39
CA VAL A 225 8.78 -2.00 -19.46
C VAL A 225 9.32 -1.20 -20.64
N TRP A 226 9.37 -1.82 -21.80
CA TRP A 226 9.95 -1.27 -23.01
C TRP A 226 8.94 -1.11 -24.12
N PHE A 227 9.06 -0.05 -24.89
CA PHE A 227 8.28 0.16 -26.11
C PHE A 227 9.19 0.56 -27.26
N ASN A 228 9.08 -0.16 -28.39
CA ASN A 228 9.81 0.18 -29.61
C ASN A 228 8.96 1.15 -30.44
N THR A 229 9.48 2.36 -30.62
CA THR A 229 8.77 3.46 -31.31
C THR A 229 8.75 3.30 -32.83
N THR A 230 9.56 2.41 -33.39
CA THR A 230 9.67 2.15 -34.85
C THR A 230 8.88 0.92 -35.27
N SER A 231 9.07 -0.21 -34.56
CA SER A 231 8.40 -1.47 -34.88
C SER A 231 7.06 -1.67 -34.16
N PHE A 232 6.71 -0.77 -33.24
CA PHE A 232 5.51 -0.86 -32.40
C PHE A 232 5.41 -2.19 -31.65
N GLN A 233 6.52 -2.55 -30.98
CA GLN A 233 6.59 -3.71 -30.12
C GLN A 233 6.62 -3.25 -28.67
N PHE A 234 5.88 -3.95 -27.84
CA PHE A 234 5.97 -3.93 -26.40
C PHE A 234 6.93 -5.04 -25.96
N ALA A 235 7.74 -4.77 -24.94
CA ALA A 235 8.53 -5.80 -24.29
C ALA A 235 8.64 -5.52 -22.79
N TYR A 236 8.86 -6.56 -22.01
CA TYR A 236 9.14 -6.47 -20.59
C TYR A 236 10.33 -7.35 -20.21
N TRP A 237 11.03 -6.92 -19.19
CA TRP A 237 12.03 -7.71 -18.48
C TRP A 237 11.56 -7.81 -17.03
N MET A 238 11.18 -8.99 -16.59
CA MET A 238 10.91 -9.30 -15.19
C MET A 238 12.24 -9.44 -14.48
N MET A 239 12.48 -8.61 -13.47
CA MET A 239 13.79 -8.43 -12.87
C MET A 239 13.89 -9.07 -11.49
N ASN A 240 15.09 -9.45 -11.11
CA ASN A 240 15.49 -9.67 -9.73
C ASN A 240 16.92 -9.14 -9.62
N ASN A 241 17.06 -7.98 -8.99
CA ASN A 241 18.32 -7.26 -8.97
C ASN A 241 18.80 -6.93 -10.39
N ALA A 242 20.06 -7.18 -10.72
CA ALA A 242 20.60 -7.00 -12.06
C ALA A 242 20.36 -8.21 -13.00
N SER A 243 19.56 -9.17 -12.59
CA SER A 243 19.26 -10.37 -13.38
C SER A 243 17.86 -10.30 -13.95
N THR A 244 17.72 -10.61 -15.24
CA THR A 244 16.43 -10.78 -15.88
C THR A 244 15.94 -12.21 -15.68
N LEU A 245 14.82 -12.39 -14.97
CA LEU A 245 14.20 -13.70 -14.71
C LEU A 245 13.43 -14.20 -15.92
N SER A 246 12.68 -13.31 -16.56
CA SER A 246 11.86 -13.60 -17.73
C SER A 246 11.76 -12.40 -18.64
N THR A 247 11.53 -12.64 -19.93
CA THR A 247 11.30 -11.59 -20.92
C THR A 247 10.17 -11.99 -21.84
N GLY A 248 9.43 -11.01 -22.30
CA GLY A 248 8.47 -11.20 -23.39
C GLY A 248 8.46 -10.00 -24.32
N ALA A 249 8.08 -10.24 -25.57
CA ALA A 249 7.89 -9.16 -26.53
C ALA A 249 6.79 -9.55 -27.52
N PHE A 250 5.91 -8.60 -27.86
CA PHE A 250 4.88 -8.79 -28.86
C PHE A 250 4.54 -7.48 -29.57
N GLY A 251 4.14 -7.61 -30.84
CA GLY A 251 3.73 -6.48 -31.67
C GLY A 251 2.35 -5.97 -31.26
N VAL A 252 2.18 -4.66 -31.28
CA VAL A 252 0.87 -4.00 -31.14
C VAL A 252 0.58 -3.14 -32.37
N PRO A 253 -0.70 -2.90 -32.71
CA PRO A 253 -1.04 -2.00 -33.83
C PRO A 253 -0.42 -0.60 -33.62
N SER A 254 0.00 0.02 -34.74
CA SER A 254 0.79 1.26 -34.73
C SER A 254 0.10 2.47 -34.11
N GLN A 255 -1.21 2.41 -33.89
CA GLN A 255 -1.96 3.46 -33.19
C GLN A 255 -1.90 3.38 -31.67
N PHE A 256 -1.40 2.29 -31.09
CA PHE A 256 -1.33 2.13 -29.64
C PHE A 256 -0.03 2.68 -29.03
N ARG A 257 -0.17 3.32 -27.88
CA ARG A 257 0.94 3.78 -27.04
C ARG A 257 0.70 3.37 -25.60
N ILE A 258 1.71 2.86 -24.91
CA ILE A 258 1.70 2.77 -23.45
C ILE A 258 1.86 4.20 -22.94
N VAL A 259 0.96 4.63 -22.08
CA VAL A 259 0.92 6.01 -21.57
C VAL A 259 1.20 6.09 -20.07
N ALA A 260 1.06 4.99 -19.35
CA ALA A 260 1.43 4.87 -17.94
C ALA A 260 1.54 3.38 -17.56
N THR A 261 2.22 3.14 -16.45
CA THR A 261 2.09 1.93 -15.63
C THR A 261 1.43 2.32 -14.31
N ALA A 262 0.60 1.46 -13.75
CA ALA A 262 -0.15 1.75 -12.53
C ALA A 262 -0.76 0.47 -11.95
N ASP A 263 -0.84 0.34 -10.64
CA ASP A 263 -1.68 -0.66 -9.98
C ASP A 263 -3.07 -0.09 -9.73
N LEU A 264 -3.95 -0.16 -10.74
CA LEU A 264 -5.29 0.43 -10.64
C LEU A 264 -6.28 -0.38 -9.83
N ASP A 265 -6.06 -1.68 -9.61
CA ASP A 265 -6.99 -2.55 -8.86
C ASP A 265 -6.51 -2.93 -7.46
N GLY A 266 -5.28 -2.57 -7.08
CA GLY A 266 -4.74 -2.77 -5.76
C GLY A 266 -4.28 -4.19 -5.49
N ASP A 267 -3.94 -4.96 -6.55
CA ASP A 267 -3.50 -6.34 -6.41
C ASP A 267 -1.98 -6.48 -6.18
N GLY A 268 -1.26 -5.35 -6.08
CA GLY A 268 0.18 -5.28 -5.86
C GLY A 268 1.01 -5.43 -7.14
N ARG A 269 0.38 -5.54 -8.31
CA ARG A 269 1.05 -5.59 -9.60
C ARG A 269 0.82 -4.32 -10.40
N SER A 270 1.87 -3.84 -11.04
CA SER A 270 1.73 -2.75 -11.99
C SER A 270 1.09 -3.24 -13.28
N ASP A 271 0.10 -2.52 -13.73
CA ASP A 271 -0.65 -2.74 -14.95
C ASP A 271 -0.20 -1.76 -16.03
N LEU A 272 -0.64 -1.99 -17.27
CA LEU A 272 -0.31 -1.13 -18.40
C LEU A 272 -1.53 -0.36 -18.88
N ILE A 273 -1.39 0.95 -19.02
CA ILE A 273 -2.43 1.77 -19.63
C ILE A 273 -2.03 2.12 -21.06
N TRP A 274 -2.86 1.70 -22.00
CA TRP A 274 -2.68 1.93 -23.41
C TRP A 274 -3.63 2.98 -23.92
N ARG A 275 -3.18 3.80 -24.86
CA ARG A 275 -4.00 4.76 -25.57
C ARG A 275 -3.99 4.46 -27.07
N ASP A 276 -5.15 4.37 -27.69
CA ASP A 276 -5.32 4.48 -29.13
C ASP A 276 -5.29 5.98 -29.50
N ILE A 277 -4.24 6.41 -30.20
CA ILE A 277 -4.03 7.82 -30.56
C ILE A 277 -5.01 8.32 -31.62
N ASN A 278 -5.65 7.43 -32.39
CA ASN A 278 -6.61 7.79 -33.43
C ASN A 278 -8.01 8.09 -32.85
N SER A 279 -8.43 7.28 -31.86
CA SER A 279 -9.75 7.41 -31.23
C SER A 279 -9.73 8.11 -29.88
N ASN A 280 -8.54 8.33 -29.29
CA ASN A 280 -8.36 8.79 -27.92
C ASN A 280 -9.01 7.86 -26.88
N THR A 281 -9.05 6.57 -27.17
CA THR A 281 -9.60 5.54 -26.28
C THR A 281 -8.49 4.95 -25.46
N TYR A 282 -8.77 4.69 -24.16
CA TYR A 282 -7.82 4.15 -23.20
C TYR A 282 -8.18 2.71 -22.85
N TYR A 283 -7.18 1.84 -22.86
CA TYR A 283 -7.30 0.44 -22.52
C TYR A 283 -6.43 0.12 -21.32
N TYR A 284 -6.96 -0.69 -20.45
CA TYR A 284 -6.30 -1.21 -19.27
C TYR A 284 -5.88 -2.65 -19.52
N TRP A 285 -4.62 -2.95 -19.33
CA TRP A 285 -4.06 -4.30 -19.42
C TRP A 285 -3.58 -4.70 -18.03
N ARG A 286 -4.43 -5.45 -17.30
CA ARG A 286 -4.15 -5.95 -15.97
C ARG A 286 -3.12 -7.07 -16.03
N SER A 287 -2.02 -6.95 -15.27
CA SER A 287 -0.99 -7.99 -15.17
C SER A 287 -1.50 -9.21 -14.40
N ARG A 288 -1.16 -10.40 -14.89
CA ARG A 288 -1.35 -11.67 -14.18
C ARG A 288 -0.12 -12.13 -13.41
N GLY A 289 0.99 -11.38 -13.48
CA GLY A 289 2.25 -11.74 -12.89
C GLY A 289 3.11 -12.74 -13.68
N ASP A 290 2.60 -13.28 -14.76
CA ASP A 290 3.25 -14.30 -15.61
C ASP A 290 3.58 -13.82 -17.04
N GLY A 291 3.46 -12.50 -17.26
CA GLY A 291 3.62 -11.87 -18.57
C GLY A 291 2.39 -11.95 -19.47
N GLN A 292 1.28 -12.44 -18.95
CA GLN A 292 -0.03 -12.35 -19.58
C GLN A 292 -0.85 -11.21 -18.98
N PHE A 293 -1.80 -10.70 -19.75
CA PHE A 293 -2.61 -9.55 -19.35
C PHE A 293 -4.09 -9.80 -19.64
N ASP A 294 -4.94 -9.38 -18.69
CA ASP A 294 -6.38 -9.25 -18.92
C ASP A 294 -6.68 -7.84 -19.43
N THR A 295 -7.54 -7.70 -20.44
CA THR A 295 -7.79 -6.40 -21.05
C THR A 295 -9.14 -5.82 -20.64
N GLY A 296 -9.17 -4.53 -20.36
CA GLY A 296 -10.36 -3.76 -20.05
C GLY A 296 -10.37 -2.40 -20.75
N LEU A 297 -11.49 -1.70 -20.68
CA LEU A 297 -11.68 -0.38 -21.27
C LEU A 297 -11.87 0.65 -20.14
N ILE A 298 -11.03 1.70 -20.12
CA ILE A 298 -11.26 2.88 -19.29
C ILE A 298 -12.22 3.78 -20.05
N SER A 299 -13.48 3.82 -19.62
CA SER A 299 -14.55 4.52 -20.31
C SER A 299 -14.77 5.94 -19.77
N GLY A 300 -15.51 6.76 -20.53
CA GLY A 300 -15.94 8.08 -20.07
C GLY A 300 -14.91 9.19 -20.22
N VAL A 301 -13.76 8.95 -20.84
CA VAL A 301 -12.72 9.98 -21.04
C VAL A 301 -13.18 11.00 -22.08
N PRO A 302 -13.33 12.30 -21.72
CA PRO A 302 -13.73 13.31 -22.69
C PRO A 302 -12.62 13.59 -23.73
N THR A 303 -13.02 14.02 -24.91
CA THR A 303 -12.08 14.38 -25.97
C THR A 303 -11.10 15.46 -25.52
N GLY A 304 -9.82 15.31 -25.86
CA GLY A 304 -8.76 16.28 -25.56
C GLY A 304 -8.10 16.09 -24.18
N TRP A 305 -8.56 15.13 -23.38
CA TRP A 305 -7.91 14.77 -22.14
C TRP A 305 -6.88 13.65 -22.36
N LEU A 306 -5.72 13.81 -21.73
CA LEU A 306 -4.60 12.89 -21.77
C LEU A 306 -4.21 12.50 -20.33
N ILE A 307 -3.77 11.28 -20.13
CA ILE A 307 -3.13 10.89 -18.87
C ILE A 307 -1.80 11.64 -18.75
N GLU A 308 -1.61 12.36 -17.65
CA GLU A 308 -0.37 13.07 -17.34
C GLU A 308 0.51 12.23 -16.42
N ARG A 309 -0.08 11.63 -15.37
CA ARG A 309 0.58 10.77 -14.38
C ARG A 309 -0.42 9.82 -13.73
N THR A 310 0.13 8.83 -13.02
CA THR A 310 -0.60 7.95 -12.12
C THR A 310 0.09 7.92 -10.76
N THR A 311 -0.66 7.77 -9.68
CA THR A 311 -0.20 7.56 -8.30
C THR A 311 -1.41 7.38 -7.41
N ASP A 312 -1.27 6.72 -6.25
CA ASP A 312 -2.33 6.58 -5.24
C ASP A 312 -2.57 7.91 -4.51
N LEU A 313 -3.54 8.70 -4.97
CA LEU A 313 -3.81 10.05 -4.43
C LEU A 313 -4.61 10.03 -3.13
N ASN A 314 -5.33 8.93 -2.85
CA ASN A 314 -6.26 8.85 -1.72
C ASN A 314 -5.80 7.89 -0.61
N GLY A 315 -4.71 7.13 -0.83
CA GLY A 315 -4.16 6.19 0.14
C GLY A 315 -4.96 4.89 0.25
N ASP A 316 -5.70 4.50 -0.80
CA ASP A 316 -6.50 3.28 -0.77
C ASP A 316 -5.77 2.04 -1.33
N GLY A 317 -4.50 2.21 -1.68
CA GLY A 317 -3.65 1.16 -2.22
C GLY A 317 -3.79 0.97 -3.73
N ARG A 318 -4.56 1.82 -4.43
CA ARG A 318 -4.73 1.80 -5.89
C ARG A 318 -4.18 3.09 -6.48
N ASP A 319 -3.53 2.96 -7.62
CA ASP A 319 -3.12 4.14 -8.34
C ASP A 319 -4.31 4.83 -8.99
N ASP A 320 -4.31 6.14 -8.93
CA ASP A 320 -5.29 7.05 -9.50
C ASP A 320 -4.74 7.72 -10.76
N ILE A 321 -5.60 8.32 -11.56
CA ILE A 321 -5.21 8.94 -12.82
C ILE A 321 -5.29 10.46 -12.71
N ILE A 322 -4.19 11.13 -13.03
CA ILE A 322 -4.12 12.57 -13.21
C ILE A 322 -4.27 12.88 -14.70
N TRP A 323 -5.34 13.57 -15.04
CA TRP A 323 -5.69 13.96 -16.40
C TRP A 323 -5.28 15.38 -16.71
N ARG A 324 -4.84 15.63 -17.95
CA ARG A 324 -4.57 16.96 -18.47
C ARG A 324 -5.30 17.22 -19.78
N ASN A 325 -5.92 18.37 -19.89
CA ASN A 325 -6.36 18.92 -21.17
C ASN A 325 -5.41 20.06 -21.56
N THR A 326 -4.48 19.77 -22.46
CA THR A 326 -3.42 20.72 -22.85
C THR A 326 -3.95 21.95 -23.57
N SER A 327 -5.00 21.80 -24.37
CA SER A 327 -5.59 22.92 -25.11
C SER A 327 -6.33 23.91 -24.21
N ALA A 328 -6.89 23.43 -23.12
CA ALA A 328 -7.65 24.24 -22.16
C ALA A 328 -6.80 24.65 -20.93
N GLY A 329 -5.62 24.09 -20.73
CA GLY A 329 -4.79 24.31 -19.52
C GLY A 329 -5.44 23.78 -18.25
N LEU A 330 -6.19 22.68 -18.38
CA LEU A 330 -6.99 22.11 -17.30
C LEU A 330 -6.44 20.75 -16.85
N TYR A 331 -6.66 20.44 -15.57
CA TYR A 331 -6.35 19.16 -14.95
C TYR A 331 -7.58 18.61 -14.20
N ALA A 332 -7.61 17.30 -14.02
CA ALA A 332 -8.59 16.58 -13.20
C ALA A 332 -7.94 15.31 -12.65
N THR A 333 -8.46 14.78 -11.55
CA THR A 333 -8.02 13.48 -11.03
C THR A 333 -9.21 12.52 -10.96
N TRP A 334 -8.97 11.26 -11.30
CA TRP A 334 -9.92 10.18 -11.16
C TRP A 334 -9.40 9.16 -10.19
N TYR A 335 -10.17 8.85 -9.15
CA TYR A 335 -9.92 7.77 -8.22
C TYR A 335 -10.40 6.46 -8.82
N MET A 336 -9.51 5.46 -8.85
CA MET A 336 -9.72 4.27 -9.65
C MET A 336 -9.98 3.01 -8.80
N ASN A 337 -10.69 2.05 -9.41
CA ASN A 337 -10.77 0.66 -8.96
C ASN A 337 -10.81 -0.21 -10.23
N GLY A 338 -9.64 -0.65 -10.70
CA GLY A 338 -9.46 -1.26 -12.00
C GLY A 338 -9.86 -0.28 -13.11
N VAL A 339 -10.83 -0.67 -13.95
CA VAL A 339 -11.34 0.19 -15.03
C VAL A 339 -12.42 1.18 -14.58
N ALA A 340 -12.88 1.07 -13.33
CA ALA A 340 -13.97 1.91 -12.81
C ALA A 340 -13.43 3.15 -12.13
N THR A 341 -13.99 4.32 -12.48
CA THR A 341 -13.80 5.56 -11.73
C THR A 341 -14.74 5.55 -10.55
N ILE A 342 -14.21 5.50 -9.31
CA ILE A 342 -14.99 5.50 -8.07
C ILE A 342 -15.16 6.89 -7.46
N GLY A 343 -14.38 7.87 -7.92
CA GLY A 343 -14.44 9.27 -7.52
C GLY A 343 -13.65 10.15 -8.48
N GLN A 344 -13.89 11.46 -8.41
CA GLN A 344 -13.16 12.43 -9.23
C GLN A 344 -13.12 13.80 -8.56
N THR A 345 -12.05 14.56 -8.82
CA THR A 345 -12.00 15.95 -8.40
C THR A 345 -12.77 16.85 -9.37
N ALA A 346 -13.11 18.06 -8.93
CA ALA A 346 -13.47 19.13 -9.84
C ALA A 346 -12.29 19.44 -10.78
N VAL A 347 -12.62 19.86 -12.00
CA VAL A 347 -11.61 20.31 -12.97
C VAL A 347 -10.98 21.60 -12.44
N PHE A 348 -9.64 21.69 -12.48
CA PHE A 348 -8.90 22.85 -12.03
C PHE A 348 -7.90 23.34 -13.08
N ALA A 349 -7.57 24.62 -13.06
CA ALA A 349 -6.64 25.25 -13.98
C ALA A 349 -5.29 25.50 -13.30
N VAL A 350 -4.20 25.24 -14.04
CA VAL A 350 -2.84 25.57 -13.61
C VAL A 350 -2.18 26.42 -14.71
N PRO A 351 -1.50 27.53 -14.36
CA PRO A 351 -0.81 28.34 -15.36
C PRO A 351 0.16 27.52 -16.21
N SER A 352 0.23 27.78 -17.50
CA SER A 352 1.03 27.03 -18.47
C SER A 352 2.55 27.07 -18.23
N SER A 353 3.01 27.96 -17.33
CA SER A 353 4.39 28.01 -16.86
C SER A 353 4.74 26.86 -15.90
N TYR A 354 3.76 26.14 -15.39
CA TYR A 354 3.96 24.98 -14.52
C TYR A 354 3.76 23.67 -15.29
N SER A 355 4.55 22.68 -14.93
CA SER A 355 4.43 21.32 -15.46
C SER A 355 4.58 20.30 -14.34
N ILE A 356 3.78 19.23 -14.36
CA ILE A 356 4.00 18.07 -13.51
C ILE A 356 5.26 17.36 -14.02
N VAL A 357 6.18 17.09 -13.12
CA VAL A 357 7.46 16.42 -13.45
C VAL A 357 7.60 15.05 -12.81
N ALA A 358 6.97 14.84 -11.65
CA ALA A 358 6.96 13.57 -10.95
C ALA A 358 5.71 13.47 -10.05
N THR A 359 5.44 12.27 -9.58
CA THR A 359 4.48 11.96 -8.52
C THR A 359 5.10 10.97 -7.55
N GLY A 360 4.74 11.04 -6.27
CA GLY A 360 5.21 10.14 -5.22
C GLY A 360 4.86 10.64 -3.84
N ASP A 361 4.87 9.79 -2.86
CA ASP A 361 4.60 10.13 -1.45
C ASP A 361 5.81 10.83 -0.84
N LEU A 362 5.82 12.16 -0.76
CA LEU A 362 6.96 12.95 -0.27
C LEU A 362 7.03 13.05 1.25
N ASP A 363 5.94 12.80 1.97
CA ASP A 363 5.88 12.96 3.43
C ASP A 363 5.62 11.64 4.19
N GLY A 364 5.41 10.54 3.49
CA GLY A 364 5.27 9.19 4.07
C GLY A 364 3.87 8.93 4.64
N ASP A 365 2.85 9.64 4.15
CA ASP A 365 1.48 9.48 4.63
C ASP A 365 0.65 8.45 3.86
N GLY A 366 1.29 7.75 2.91
CA GLY A 366 0.68 6.70 2.07
C GLY A 366 -0.09 7.26 0.88
N ARG A 367 -0.04 8.58 0.62
CA ARG A 367 -0.68 9.21 -0.53
C ARG A 367 0.35 9.82 -1.46
N GLY A 368 0.15 9.62 -2.73
CA GLY A 368 1.00 10.23 -3.76
C GLY A 368 0.75 11.73 -3.88
N ASP A 369 1.84 12.49 -3.91
CA ASP A 369 1.88 13.92 -4.11
C ASP A 369 2.21 14.27 -5.55
N ILE A 370 1.93 15.48 -5.98
CA ILE A 370 2.25 15.97 -7.32
C ILE A 370 3.41 16.98 -7.25
N VAL A 371 4.49 16.68 -7.96
CA VAL A 371 5.65 17.57 -8.05
C VAL A 371 5.56 18.43 -9.32
N TRP A 372 5.60 19.73 -9.11
CA TRP A 372 5.52 20.73 -10.16
C TRP A 372 6.82 21.50 -10.30
N THR A 373 7.20 21.83 -11.51
CA THR A 373 8.25 22.82 -11.76
C THR A 373 7.69 24.03 -12.49
N ASN A 374 8.30 25.20 -12.23
CA ASN A 374 8.17 26.41 -13.04
C ASN A 374 9.55 26.80 -13.55
N PRO A 375 9.93 26.35 -14.77
CA PRO A 375 11.26 26.62 -15.32
C PRO A 375 11.58 28.09 -15.52
N SER A 376 10.56 28.94 -15.69
CA SER A 376 10.78 30.39 -15.92
C SER A 376 11.38 31.10 -14.71
N ILE A 377 11.18 30.55 -13.52
CA ILE A 377 11.72 31.07 -12.25
C ILE A 377 12.59 30.05 -11.51
N SER A 378 12.86 28.89 -12.14
CA SER A 378 13.66 27.78 -11.60
C SER A 378 13.22 27.33 -10.20
N GLN A 379 11.92 27.12 -10.01
CA GLN A 379 11.32 26.73 -8.74
C GLN A 379 10.59 25.39 -8.86
N VAL A 380 10.61 24.63 -7.74
CA VAL A 380 9.90 23.37 -7.55
C VAL A 380 8.83 23.55 -6.47
N TYR A 381 7.70 22.93 -6.70
CA TYR A 381 6.56 22.93 -5.78
C TYR A 381 6.02 21.51 -5.62
N ALA A 382 5.49 21.18 -4.46
CA ALA A 382 4.69 20.01 -4.24
C ALA A 382 3.23 20.39 -3.95
N TRP A 383 2.32 19.63 -4.50
CA TRP A 383 0.93 19.63 -4.10
C TRP A 383 0.71 18.33 -3.31
N ARG A 384 0.73 18.45 -1.99
CA ARG A 384 0.55 17.36 -1.09
C ARG A 384 -0.92 16.95 -1.05
N SER A 385 -1.20 15.68 -1.29
CA SER A 385 -2.56 15.16 -1.30
C SER A 385 -3.13 15.06 0.11
N ARG A 386 -4.41 15.44 0.26
CA ARG A 386 -5.19 15.20 1.47
C ARG A 386 -6.12 13.98 1.35
N GLY A 387 -6.07 13.29 0.21
CA GLY A 387 -6.90 12.12 -0.07
C GLY A 387 -8.36 12.43 -0.45
N ASP A 388 -8.80 13.67 -0.31
CA ASP A 388 -10.18 14.13 -0.57
C ASP A 388 -10.32 15.01 -1.83
N GLY A 389 -9.25 15.09 -2.63
CA GLY A 389 -9.18 15.95 -3.82
C GLY A 389 -8.79 17.38 -3.53
N THR A 390 -8.39 17.69 -2.30
CA THR A 390 -7.78 18.97 -1.92
C THR A 390 -6.29 18.81 -1.69
N TRP A 391 -5.56 19.92 -1.71
CA TRP A 391 -4.10 19.93 -1.73
C TRP A 391 -3.52 20.96 -0.76
N ASP A 392 -2.39 20.62 -0.15
CA ASP A 392 -1.49 21.59 0.47
C ASP A 392 -0.42 22.02 -0.55
N TYR A 393 -0.27 23.31 -0.73
CA TYR A 393 0.68 23.88 -1.72
C TYR A 393 1.99 24.24 -1.03
N LEU A 394 3.06 23.53 -1.35
CA LEU A 394 4.35 23.65 -0.69
C LEU A 394 5.42 24.08 -1.69
N SER A 395 6.35 24.94 -1.28
CA SER A 395 7.54 25.27 -2.06
C SER A 395 8.68 24.37 -1.64
N LEU A 396 9.28 23.64 -2.59
CA LEU A 396 10.46 22.80 -2.35
C LEU A 396 11.77 23.58 -2.62
N GLY A 397 11.70 24.81 -3.11
CA GLY A 397 12.86 25.66 -3.35
C GLY A 397 13.29 25.78 -4.81
N GLY A 398 14.44 26.39 -5.03
CA GLY A 398 15.00 26.66 -6.35
C GLY A 398 16.04 25.63 -6.77
N TYR A 399 16.27 25.53 -8.08
CA TYR A 399 17.26 24.62 -8.65
C TYR A 399 18.16 25.32 -9.68
N GLY A 400 19.36 24.75 -9.91
CA GLY A 400 20.33 25.30 -10.83
C GLY A 400 19.99 25.10 -12.32
N ALA A 401 20.57 25.91 -13.19
CA ALA A 401 20.35 25.81 -14.64
C ALA A 401 20.77 24.43 -15.18
N GLY A 402 19.98 23.88 -16.11
CA GLY A 402 20.25 22.62 -16.78
C GLY A 402 19.85 21.37 -16.00
N TRP A 403 19.36 21.51 -14.75
CA TRP A 403 18.79 20.43 -13.97
C TRP A 403 17.32 20.24 -14.27
N ASN A 404 16.89 18.99 -14.38
CA ASN A 404 15.50 18.60 -14.54
C ASN A 404 15.20 17.45 -13.58
N ILE A 405 14.04 17.50 -12.93
CA ILE A 405 13.51 16.34 -12.22
C ILE A 405 13.02 15.33 -13.26
N VAL A 406 13.45 14.10 -13.10
CA VAL A 406 13.13 13.02 -14.04
C VAL A 406 12.29 11.90 -13.42
N ASP A 407 12.33 11.80 -12.08
CA ASP A 407 11.53 10.82 -11.35
C ASP A 407 11.38 11.20 -9.88
N ALA A 408 10.51 10.50 -9.15
CA ALA A 408 10.44 10.51 -7.70
C ALA A 408 10.25 9.08 -7.20
N ALA A 409 11.14 8.64 -6.29
CA ALA A 409 11.10 7.31 -5.72
C ALA A 409 11.89 7.29 -4.39
N ASP A 410 11.57 6.38 -3.49
CA ASP A 410 12.24 6.28 -2.19
C ASP A 410 13.65 5.69 -2.31
N ILE A 411 14.63 6.54 -2.58
CA ILE A 411 16.06 6.16 -2.69
C ILE A 411 16.67 5.92 -1.32
N SER A 412 16.18 6.62 -0.31
CA SER A 412 16.69 6.57 1.06
C SER A 412 16.22 5.34 1.84
N GLY A 413 15.05 4.78 1.49
CA GLY A 413 14.40 3.67 2.20
C GLY A 413 13.70 4.13 3.48
N ASP A 414 13.30 5.40 3.55
CA ASP A 414 12.63 5.95 4.73
C ASP A 414 11.10 6.06 4.60
N GLY A 415 10.57 5.52 3.51
CA GLY A 415 9.14 5.53 3.21
C GLY A 415 8.64 6.77 2.50
N ARG A 416 9.56 7.65 2.09
CA ARG A 416 9.21 8.88 1.37
C ARG A 416 9.85 8.89 0.01
N SER A 417 9.11 9.35 -0.97
CA SER A 417 9.68 9.55 -2.30
C SER A 417 10.67 10.71 -2.30
N ASP A 418 11.85 10.44 -2.84
CA ASP A 418 12.93 11.39 -3.07
C ASP A 418 12.90 11.90 -4.51
N LEU A 419 13.45 13.09 -4.77
CA LEU A 419 13.48 13.64 -6.11
C LEU A 419 14.77 13.24 -6.83
N ILE A 420 14.63 12.70 -8.03
CA ILE A 420 15.73 12.31 -8.91
C ILE A 420 15.89 13.35 -10.00
N TRP A 421 17.09 13.88 -10.10
CA TRP A 421 17.47 14.94 -11.00
C TRP A 421 18.44 14.47 -12.06
N GLU A 422 18.37 15.08 -13.23
CA GLU A 422 19.33 14.89 -14.32
C GLU A 422 19.83 16.26 -14.83
N ASN A 423 21.15 16.35 -15.07
CA ASN A 423 21.75 17.43 -15.84
C ASN A 423 22.54 16.80 -17.01
N THR A 424 21.92 16.79 -18.15
CA THR A 424 22.47 16.11 -19.35
C THR A 424 23.69 16.84 -19.92
N SER A 425 23.81 18.15 -19.73
CA SER A 425 24.95 18.92 -20.19
C SER A 425 26.21 18.67 -19.37
N LEU A 426 26.05 18.32 -18.10
CA LEU A 426 27.12 17.95 -17.20
C LEU A 426 27.37 16.43 -17.15
N GLY A 427 26.46 15.61 -17.67
CA GLY A 427 26.49 14.16 -17.55
C GLY A 427 26.34 13.70 -16.10
N LEU A 428 25.50 14.39 -15.33
CA LEU A 428 25.25 14.11 -13.91
C LEU A 428 23.79 13.72 -13.68
N PHE A 429 23.58 12.81 -12.72
CA PHE A 429 22.30 12.71 -12.01
C PHE A 429 22.51 13.11 -10.56
N ALA A 430 21.41 13.47 -9.87
CA ALA A 430 21.42 13.83 -8.47
C ALA A 430 20.15 13.35 -7.79
N HIS A 431 20.18 13.28 -6.47
CA HIS A 431 18.99 13.08 -5.65
C HIS A 431 18.83 14.21 -4.62
N TRP A 432 17.61 14.48 -4.26
CA TRP A 432 17.24 15.21 -3.06
C TRP A 432 16.43 14.26 -2.18
N PHE A 433 16.94 13.92 -1.00
CA PHE A 433 16.20 13.19 0.02
C PHE A 433 15.17 14.10 0.65
N MET A 434 13.92 13.67 0.63
CA MET A 434 12.79 14.51 1.01
C MET A 434 12.23 14.13 2.39
N ASN A 435 11.67 15.13 3.05
CA ASN A 435 10.76 14.97 4.19
C ASN A 435 9.66 16.04 4.03
N GLY A 436 8.61 15.67 3.35
CA GLY A 436 7.58 16.61 2.90
C GLY A 436 8.18 17.72 2.03
N ALA A 437 8.11 18.97 2.49
CA ALA A 437 8.67 20.10 1.75
C ALA A 437 10.16 20.36 1.99
N THR A 438 10.84 19.53 2.77
CA THR A 438 12.24 19.78 3.17
C THR A 438 13.18 18.79 2.49
N THR A 439 14.21 19.30 1.82
CA THR A 439 15.35 18.50 1.38
C THR A 439 16.27 18.25 2.57
N THR A 440 16.40 16.99 3.00
CA THR A 440 17.22 16.60 4.15
C THR A 440 18.67 16.35 3.77
N SER A 441 18.89 15.88 2.54
CA SER A 441 20.23 15.63 1.96
C SER A 441 20.17 15.72 0.44
N ALA A 442 21.30 16.00 -0.19
CA ALA A 442 21.43 16.03 -1.66
C ALA A 442 22.80 15.52 -2.08
N GLY A 443 22.84 14.79 -3.19
CA GLY A 443 24.08 14.28 -3.77
C GLY A 443 24.02 14.30 -5.29
N ALA A 444 25.17 14.42 -5.95
CA ALA A 444 25.26 14.38 -7.41
C ALA A 444 26.36 13.41 -7.86
N PHE A 445 26.10 12.67 -8.94
CA PHE A 445 26.93 11.56 -9.43
C PHE A 445 27.13 11.65 -10.92
N SER A 446 28.32 11.24 -11.37
CA SER A 446 28.63 11.21 -12.80
C SER A 446 28.06 9.94 -13.44
N MET A 447 27.20 10.12 -14.44
CA MET A 447 26.71 9.05 -15.32
C MET A 447 27.38 9.09 -16.72
N GLY A 448 28.32 10.02 -16.90
CA GLY A 448 29.00 10.25 -18.20
C GLY A 448 28.16 11.11 -19.15
N ALA A 449 28.80 11.74 -20.11
CA ALA A 449 28.22 12.77 -20.98
C ALA A 449 26.98 12.31 -21.81
N ALA A 450 26.87 11.02 -22.11
CA ALA A 450 25.77 10.44 -22.87
C ALA A 450 24.78 9.70 -21.97
N GLY A 451 25.00 9.70 -20.65
CA GLY A 451 24.12 9.03 -19.69
C GLY A 451 22.78 9.74 -19.55
N ARG A 452 21.74 8.95 -19.30
CA ARG A 452 20.36 9.39 -19.02
C ARG A 452 19.76 8.50 -17.95
N VAL A 453 19.13 9.09 -16.97
CA VAL A 453 18.24 8.36 -16.06
C VAL A 453 17.01 7.93 -16.87
N VAL A 454 16.72 6.64 -16.90
CA VAL A 454 15.60 6.13 -17.68
C VAL A 454 14.44 5.67 -16.81
N THR A 455 14.69 5.23 -15.56
CA THR A 455 13.66 4.97 -14.54
C THR A 455 14.33 4.82 -13.18
N ALA A 456 13.53 4.83 -12.12
CA ALA A 456 13.92 4.41 -10.79
C ALA A 456 12.88 3.40 -10.23
N GLY A 457 13.32 2.56 -9.30
CA GLY A 457 12.46 1.57 -8.66
C GLY A 457 13.29 0.62 -7.82
N ASP A 458 12.63 -0.16 -6.96
CA ASP A 458 13.30 -1.16 -6.13
C ASP A 458 13.51 -2.45 -6.94
N PHE A 459 14.71 -2.66 -7.44
CA PHE A 459 15.04 -3.84 -8.26
C PHE A 459 15.53 -5.05 -7.45
N ASN A 460 15.74 -4.91 -6.14
CA ASN A 460 16.30 -5.95 -5.29
C ASN A 460 15.45 -6.26 -4.04
N ALA A 461 14.26 -5.67 -3.92
CA ALA A 461 13.33 -5.80 -2.81
C ALA A 461 13.95 -5.43 -1.43
N ASP A 462 14.84 -4.42 -1.40
CA ASP A 462 15.44 -3.96 -0.16
C ASP A 462 14.74 -2.72 0.44
N GLY A 463 13.60 -2.32 -0.17
CA GLY A 463 12.79 -1.17 0.23
C GLY A 463 13.38 0.17 -0.22
N ARG A 464 14.41 0.17 -1.07
CA ARG A 464 15.02 1.39 -1.63
C ARG A 464 14.93 1.38 -3.15
N ALA A 465 14.57 2.52 -3.69
CA ALA A 465 14.59 2.69 -5.13
C ALA A 465 16.04 2.82 -5.65
N ASP A 466 16.34 2.03 -6.65
CA ASP A 466 17.56 2.05 -7.43
C ASP A 466 17.38 2.91 -8.67
N VAL A 467 18.47 3.27 -9.35
CA VAL A 467 18.44 4.12 -10.55
C VAL A 467 18.94 3.35 -11.77
N VAL A 468 18.14 3.30 -12.83
CA VAL A 468 18.55 2.72 -14.11
C VAL A 468 19.04 3.83 -15.03
N ILE A 469 20.28 3.68 -15.48
CA ILE A 469 20.95 4.64 -16.38
C ILE A 469 21.22 3.97 -17.72
N ARG A 470 20.90 4.70 -18.79
CA ARG A 470 21.21 4.30 -20.16
C ARG A 470 22.29 5.21 -20.73
N THR A 471 23.32 4.62 -21.32
CA THR A 471 24.40 5.32 -22.05
C THR A 471 24.51 4.74 -23.46
N GLY A 472 23.98 5.45 -24.45
CA GLY A 472 23.83 4.91 -25.81
C GLY A 472 22.90 3.70 -25.82
N THR A 473 23.42 2.53 -26.16
CA THR A 473 22.66 1.25 -26.08
C THR A 473 22.86 0.51 -24.77
N ALA A 474 23.87 0.84 -23.97
CA ALA A 474 24.15 0.17 -22.70
C ALA A 474 23.16 0.63 -21.62
N VAL A 475 22.62 -0.29 -20.83
CA VAL A 475 21.75 -0.06 -19.69
C VAL A 475 22.41 -0.65 -18.45
N ALA A 476 22.42 0.11 -17.36
CA ALA A 476 23.02 -0.29 -16.10
C ALA A 476 22.16 0.10 -14.90
N LEU A 477 22.15 -0.73 -13.88
CA LEU A 477 21.49 -0.53 -12.60
C LEU A 477 22.50 0.03 -11.59
N TRP A 478 22.12 1.11 -10.92
CA TRP A 478 22.86 1.75 -9.84
C TRP A 478 22.04 1.55 -8.55
N ARG A 479 22.44 0.60 -7.71
CA ARG A 479 21.71 0.27 -6.48
C ARG A 479 22.00 1.29 -5.40
N SER A 480 20.93 1.77 -4.77
CA SER A 480 21.02 2.71 -3.66
C SER A 480 21.48 2.01 -2.37
N GLN A 481 22.34 2.68 -1.60
CA GLN A 481 22.71 2.26 -0.26
C GLN A 481 21.89 2.96 0.83
N GLY A 482 20.89 3.79 0.44
CA GLY A 482 20.06 4.57 1.37
C GLY A 482 20.79 5.74 2.05
N THR A 483 22.08 5.84 1.91
CA THR A 483 22.96 6.85 2.55
C THR A 483 23.33 8.01 1.62
N GLY A 484 22.80 7.99 0.39
CA GLY A 484 23.19 8.88 -0.69
C GLY A 484 24.40 8.35 -1.49
N ALA A 485 24.84 7.13 -1.24
CA ALA A 485 25.82 6.42 -2.06
C ALA A 485 25.14 5.34 -2.91
N TYR A 486 25.81 4.92 -3.98
CA TYR A 486 25.36 3.86 -4.86
C TYR A 486 26.44 2.80 -5.02
N ASP A 487 26.04 1.56 -5.24
CA ASP A 487 26.96 0.49 -5.62
C ASP A 487 27.58 0.74 -7.00
N ALA A 488 28.65 0.02 -7.31
CA ALA A 488 29.19 0.02 -8.66
C ALA A 488 28.12 -0.43 -9.67
N PRO A 489 27.94 0.28 -10.81
CA PRO A 489 26.86 -0.01 -11.74
C PRO A 489 26.93 -1.44 -12.28
N ALA A 490 25.83 -2.16 -12.19
CA ALA A 490 25.66 -3.50 -12.73
C ALA A 490 25.06 -3.42 -14.16
N ALA A 491 25.70 -4.06 -15.11
CA ALA A 491 25.22 -4.06 -16.50
C ALA A 491 23.96 -4.91 -16.64
N LEU A 492 22.90 -4.33 -17.21
CA LEU A 492 21.66 -5.03 -17.54
C LEU A 492 21.65 -5.53 -19.00
N GLY A 493 22.52 -5.00 -19.85
CA GLY A 493 22.62 -5.38 -21.26
C GLY A 493 22.58 -4.21 -22.23
N GLY A 494 22.39 -4.52 -23.51
CA GLY A 494 22.29 -3.54 -24.58
C GLY A 494 20.87 -3.47 -25.15
N VAL A 495 20.33 -2.26 -25.26
CA VAL A 495 18.99 -1.98 -25.83
C VAL A 495 19.12 -1.00 -26.98
N PRO A 496 18.66 -1.33 -28.21
CA PRO A 496 18.71 -0.44 -29.37
C PRO A 496 18.01 0.91 -29.12
N ALA A 497 18.44 1.95 -29.84
CA ALA A 497 18.01 3.34 -29.58
C ALA A 497 16.51 3.60 -29.81
N ASP A 498 15.85 2.79 -30.65
CA ASP A 498 14.43 2.85 -30.96
C ASP A 498 13.50 2.27 -29.86
N TRP A 499 14.09 1.68 -28.82
CA TRP A 499 13.37 1.27 -27.62
C TRP A 499 13.45 2.35 -26.56
N ILE A 500 12.32 2.72 -26.03
CA ILE A 500 12.19 3.60 -24.87
C ILE A 500 11.66 2.81 -23.68
N ILE A 501 12.03 3.24 -22.48
CA ILE A 501 11.46 2.71 -21.23
C ILE A 501 10.21 3.48 -20.89
N ILE A 502 9.23 2.77 -20.36
CA ILE A 502 7.99 3.36 -19.81
C ILE A 502 8.21 3.53 -18.30
N ARG A 503 7.81 4.68 -17.78
CA ARG A 503 7.90 5.05 -16.37
C ARG A 503 6.52 5.09 -15.77
#